data_90bc9dc1a063129416ccc117162bf1d4
#
_entry.id   90bc9dc1a063129416ccc117162bf1d4
#
_cell.length_a   1.000
_cell.length_b   1.000
_cell.length_c   1.000
_cell.angle_alpha   90.00
_cell.angle_beta   90.00
_cell.angle_gamma   90.00
#
_symmetry.space_group_name_H-M   'P 1'
#
loop_
_entity.id
_entity.type
_entity.pdbx_description
1 polymer ?
#
loop_
_entity_poly.entity_id
_entity_poly.type
_entity_poly.pdbx_seq_one_letter_code
_entity_poly.pdbx_strand_id
1 'polypeptide(L)'
;MKALFNLLTIFVVSFSLSAFALNDDQELEFTGAVNEGDLKTVKRYIETTDVKIDDSYFAWTPFLMTAAKNQLEVMKYLVEKGANISYTHPVTQFNALHHAAFNGSKPMVDYLVKIGIDKSKNLKGDVSIVRALKEDGRDNMSEYLLSIGFKDEGCQQKKCF
;
A
#
# COMPACT_ATOMS: atom_id res chain seq x y z
N MET A 1 54.21 43.36 -21.95
CA MET A 1 53.84 42.17 -21.18
C MET A 1 52.31 42.01 -21.26
N LYS A 2 51.87 41.11 -22.12
CA LYS A 2 50.44 40.88 -22.35
C LYS A 2 50.04 39.55 -21.56
N ALA A 3 49.24 39.72 -20.53
CA ALA A 3 48.71 38.62 -19.80
C ALA A 3 47.54 38.00 -20.58
N LEU A 4 47.67 36.75 -21.02
CA LEU A 4 46.59 35.96 -21.57
C LEU A 4 45.75 35.42 -20.41
N PHE A 5 44.51 35.91 -20.31
CA PHE A 5 43.47 35.32 -19.48
C PHE A 5 42.88 34.13 -20.22
N ASN A 6 43.24 32.96 -19.77
CA ASN A 6 42.64 31.69 -20.24
C ASN A 6 41.27 31.52 -19.57
N LEU A 7 40.20 31.82 -20.32
CA LEU A 7 38.83 31.59 -19.88
C LEU A 7 38.52 30.10 -20.08
N LEU A 8 38.64 29.31 -19.01
CA LEU A 8 38.20 27.91 -18.98
C LEU A 8 36.68 27.88 -18.87
N THR A 9 35.99 27.78 -19.99
CA THR A 9 34.54 27.62 -20.04
C THR A 9 34.21 26.17 -19.57
N ILE A 10 33.79 26.04 -18.31
CA ILE A 10 33.24 24.78 -17.79
C ILE A 10 31.87 24.61 -18.42
N PHE A 11 31.78 23.73 -19.41
CA PHE A 11 30.53 23.30 -20.00
C PHE A 11 29.85 22.36 -18.99
N VAL A 12 28.99 22.89 -18.12
CA VAL A 12 28.09 22.08 -17.28
C VAL A 12 27.05 21.51 -18.20
N VAL A 13 27.28 20.27 -18.66
CA VAL A 13 26.24 19.48 -19.30
C VAL A 13 25.25 19.10 -18.20
N SER A 14 24.19 19.91 -18.04
CA SER A 14 23.01 19.52 -17.28
C SER A 14 22.37 18.36 -18.01
N PHE A 15 22.68 17.14 -17.55
CA PHE A 15 21.95 15.95 -17.93
C PHE A 15 20.58 16.08 -17.27
N SER A 16 19.63 16.63 -18.00
CA SER A 16 18.22 16.55 -17.62
C SER A 16 17.86 15.07 -17.69
N LEU A 17 17.92 14.36 -16.54
CA LEU A 17 17.22 13.10 -16.40
C LEU A 17 15.73 13.44 -16.61
N SER A 18 15.25 13.23 -17.82
CA SER A 18 13.82 13.20 -18.06
C SER A 18 13.30 12.01 -17.24
N ALA A 19 12.59 12.31 -16.18
CA ALA A 19 11.83 11.32 -15.44
C ALA A 19 10.83 10.70 -16.43
N PHE A 20 11.15 9.51 -16.92
CA PHE A 20 10.22 8.76 -17.76
C PHE A 20 9.24 8.05 -16.82
N ALA A 21 7.98 8.48 -16.84
CA ALA A 21 6.90 7.66 -16.33
C ALA A 21 7.05 6.24 -16.89
N LEU A 22 6.67 5.23 -16.11
CA LEU A 22 6.66 3.85 -16.58
C LEU A 22 5.81 3.76 -17.85
N ASN A 23 6.24 2.94 -18.80
CA ASN A 23 5.37 2.53 -19.89
C ASN A 23 4.43 1.40 -19.44
N ASP A 24 3.42 1.11 -20.25
CA ASP A 24 2.37 0.12 -19.92
C ASP A 24 2.95 -1.26 -19.54
N ASP A 25 3.99 -1.72 -20.22
CA ASP A 25 4.64 -3.01 -19.93
C ASP A 25 5.36 -2.98 -18.58
N GLN A 26 6.00 -1.87 -18.26
CA GLN A 26 6.69 -1.66 -16.98
C GLN A 26 5.70 -1.54 -15.82
N GLU A 27 4.56 -0.87 -16.03
CA GLU A 27 3.48 -0.81 -15.04
C GLU A 27 2.92 -2.20 -14.76
N LEU A 28 2.71 -3.00 -15.82
CA LEU A 28 2.23 -4.37 -15.69
C LEU A 28 3.23 -5.26 -14.96
N GLU A 29 4.54 -5.17 -15.29
CA GLU A 29 5.59 -5.91 -14.59
C GLU A 29 5.68 -5.50 -13.11
N PHE A 30 5.66 -4.20 -12.82
CA PHE A 30 5.73 -3.71 -11.45
C PHE A 30 4.52 -4.13 -10.61
N THR A 31 3.31 -3.92 -11.12
CA THR A 31 2.08 -4.30 -10.41
C THR A 31 1.94 -5.80 -10.27
N GLY A 32 2.39 -6.57 -11.27
CA GLY A 32 2.51 -8.02 -11.21
C GLY A 32 3.45 -8.44 -10.08
N ALA A 33 4.65 -7.88 -10.02
CA ALA A 33 5.62 -8.16 -8.96
C ALA A 33 5.09 -7.83 -7.55
N VAL A 34 4.36 -6.73 -7.41
CA VAL A 34 3.69 -6.38 -6.13
C VAL A 34 2.64 -7.43 -5.75
N ASN A 35 1.81 -7.86 -6.70
CA ASN A 35 0.75 -8.85 -6.48
C ASN A 35 1.29 -10.25 -6.16
N GLU A 36 2.41 -10.62 -6.78
CA GLU A 36 3.04 -11.93 -6.60
C GLU A 36 3.99 -11.99 -5.40
N GLY A 37 4.37 -10.82 -4.85
CA GLY A 37 5.31 -10.72 -3.74
C GLY A 37 6.78 -10.81 -4.16
N ASP A 38 7.09 -10.55 -5.44
CA ASP A 38 8.47 -10.49 -5.93
C ASP A 38 9.17 -9.20 -5.44
N LEU A 39 9.65 -9.29 -4.21
CA LEU A 39 10.36 -8.20 -3.54
C LEU A 39 11.59 -7.72 -4.33
N LYS A 40 12.25 -8.60 -5.07
CA LYS A 40 13.44 -8.24 -5.86
C LYS A 40 13.08 -7.29 -7.00
N THR A 41 12.04 -7.63 -7.75
CA THR A 41 11.55 -6.79 -8.86
C THR A 41 10.95 -5.50 -8.33
N VAL A 42 10.17 -5.54 -7.25
CA VAL A 42 9.64 -4.31 -6.60
C VAL A 42 10.76 -3.37 -6.18
N LYS A 43 11.81 -3.87 -5.53
CA LYS A 43 12.99 -3.07 -5.16
C LYS A 43 13.65 -2.44 -6.38
N ARG A 44 13.87 -3.23 -7.42
CA ARG A 44 14.46 -2.73 -8.66
C ARG A 44 13.68 -1.53 -9.20
N TYR A 45 12.36 -1.63 -9.30
CA TYR A 45 11.53 -0.54 -9.81
C TYR A 45 11.63 0.71 -8.92
N ILE A 46 11.44 0.58 -7.62
CA ILE A 46 11.44 1.72 -6.69
C ILE A 46 12.83 2.39 -6.60
N GLU A 47 13.91 1.64 -6.76
CA GLU A 47 15.28 2.15 -6.62
C GLU A 47 15.90 2.66 -7.93
N THR A 48 15.38 2.24 -9.09
CA THR A 48 16.02 2.54 -10.39
C THR A 48 15.12 3.25 -11.40
N THR A 49 13.85 3.48 -11.07
CA THR A 49 12.89 4.18 -11.93
C THR A 49 12.20 5.32 -11.17
N ASP A 50 11.36 6.07 -11.86
CA ASP A 50 10.61 7.18 -11.28
C ASP A 50 9.25 6.76 -10.71
N VAL A 51 9.06 5.47 -10.40
CA VAL A 51 7.87 4.97 -9.69
C VAL A 51 7.72 5.72 -8.38
N LYS A 52 6.61 6.40 -8.22
CA LYS A 52 6.22 6.96 -6.93
C LYS A 52 5.52 5.89 -6.12
N ILE A 53 5.94 5.74 -4.88
CA ILE A 53 5.49 4.66 -4.00
C ILE A 53 3.98 4.62 -3.78
N ASP A 54 3.30 5.76 -3.94
CA ASP A 54 1.86 5.92 -3.76
C ASP A 54 1.08 6.12 -5.07
N ASP A 55 1.74 5.96 -6.24
CA ASP A 55 1.01 5.96 -7.50
C ASP A 55 -0.07 4.89 -7.49
N SER A 56 -1.23 5.24 -8.03
CA SER A 56 -2.37 4.33 -8.05
C SER A 56 -2.61 3.77 -9.45
N TYR A 57 -2.70 2.45 -9.52
CA TYR A 57 -3.00 1.67 -10.71
C TYR A 57 -4.44 1.19 -10.61
N PHE A 58 -5.36 1.76 -11.40
CA PHE A 58 -6.81 1.50 -11.30
C PHE A 58 -7.37 1.67 -9.88
N ALA A 59 -6.97 2.76 -9.19
CA ALA A 59 -7.32 3.08 -7.80
C ALA A 59 -6.68 2.17 -6.73
N TRP A 60 -5.73 1.32 -7.08
CA TRP A 60 -4.97 0.50 -6.14
C TRP A 60 -3.55 1.04 -5.98
N THR A 61 -3.16 1.42 -4.78
CA THR A 61 -1.75 1.71 -4.51
C THR A 61 -0.97 0.40 -4.30
N PRO A 62 0.36 0.37 -4.54
CA PRO A 62 1.18 -0.81 -4.25
C PRO A 62 0.99 -1.33 -2.83
N PHE A 63 0.92 -0.44 -1.84
CA PHE A 63 0.64 -0.81 -0.45
C PHE A 63 -0.70 -1.55 -0.29
N LEU A 64 -1.78 -1.04 -0.88
CA LEU A 64 -3.08 -1.68 -0.80
C LEU A 64 -3.12 -3.03 -1.53
N MET A 65 -2.43 -3.14 -2.68
CA MET A 65 -2.28 -4.40 -3.41
C MET A 65 -1.63 -5.48 -2.54
N THR A 66 -0.56 -5.13 -1.80
CA THR A 66 0.11 -6.10 -0.92
C THR A 66 -0.81 -6.64 0.16
N ALA A 67 -1.70 -5.80 0.72
CA ALA A 67 -2.70 -6.24 1.69
C ALA A 67 -3.73 -7.19 1.06
N ALA A 68 -4.22 -6.85 -0.13
CA ALA A 68 -5.19 -7.66 -0.86
C ALA A 68 -4.62 -9.03 -1.32
N LYS A 69 -3.32 -9.08 -1.60
CA LYS A 69 -2.61 -10.29 -2.06
C LYS A 69 -1.81 -11.00 -0.95
N ASN A 70 -1.89 -10.52 0.29
CA ASN A 70 -1.19 -11.06 1.45
C ASN A 70 0.35 -11.08 1.31
N GLN A 71 0.93 -10.06 0.68
CA GLN A 71 2.37 -9.95 0.41
C GLN A 71 3.09 -9.16 1.51
N LEU A 72 3.26 -9.76 2.68
CA LEU A 72 3.76 -9.09 3.89
C LEU A 72 5.18 -8.51 3.72
N GLU A 73 6.09 -9.22 3.06
CA GLU A 73 7.48 -8.75 2.92
C GLU A 73 7.57 -7.54 1.97
N VAL A 74 6.80 -7.55 0.89
CA VAL A 74 6.69 -6.38 0.01
C VAL A 74 6.04 -5.21 0.75
N MET A 75 4.98 -5.47 1.54
CA MET A 75 4.35 -4.43 2.36
C MET A 75 5.35 -3.77 3.31
N LYS A 76 6.14 -4.57 4.04
CA LYS A 76 7.17 -4.05 4.96
C LYS A 76 8.14 -3.12 4.25
N TYR A 77 8.62 -3.53 3.09
CA TYR A 77 9.52 -2.72 2.28
C TYR A 77 8.87 -1.41 1.81
N LEU A 78 7.63 -1.45 1.33
CA LEU A 78 6.91 -0.25 0.93
C LEU A 78 6.74 0.74 2.10
N VAL A 79 6.41 0.23 3.29
CA VAL A 79 6.31 1.06 4.52
C VAL A 79 7.67 1.68 4.88
N GLU A 80 8.75 0.91 4.80
CA GLU A 80 10.12 1.42 5.01
C GLU A 80 10.47 2.55 4.03
N LYS A 81 9.99 2.48 2.82
CA LYS A 81 10.16 3.53 1.78
C LYS A 81 9.16 4.69 1.91
N GLY A 82 8.26 4.67 2.89
CA GLY A 82 7.36 5.77 3.22
C GLY A 82 5.99 5.70 2.55
N ALA A 83 5.52 4.52 2.17
CA ALA A 83 4.17 4.35 1.59
C ALA A 83 3.07 4.88 2.51
N ASN A 84 2.06 5.49 1.93
CA ASN A 84 0.89 6.01 2.64
C ASN A 84 0.02 4.85 3.16
N ILE A 85 0.14 4.55 4.45
CA ILE A 85 -0.62 3.49 5.13
C ILE A 85 -2.10 3.81 5.31
N SER A 86 -2.50 5.08 5.16
CA SER A 86 -3.88 5.53 5.37
C SER A 86 -4.73 5.50 4.11
N TYR A 87 -4.17 5.06 2.98
CA TYR A 87 -4.92 5.00 1.73
C TYR A 87 -6.14 4.09 1.85
N THR A 88 -7.25 4.55 1.27
CA THR A 88 -8.53 3.84 1.24
C THR A 88 -9.01 3.76 -0.21
N HIS A 89 -9.40 2.58 -0.66
CA HIS A 89 -9.90 2.40 -2.01
C HIS A 89 -11.20 3.22 -2.22
N PRO A 90 -11.28 4.09 -3.23
CA PRO A 90 -12.35 5.09 -3.33
C PRO A 90 -13.75 4.48 -3.53
N VAL A 91 -13.86 3.31 -4.11
CA VAL A 91 -15.15 2.64 -4.39
C VAL A 91 -15.59 1.78 -3.21
N THR A 92 -14.72 0.90 -2.73
CA THR A 92 -15.05 -0.06 -1.65
C THR A 92 -14.96 0.53 -0.26
N GLN A 93 -14.22 1.62 -0.10
CA GLN A 93 -13.84 2.22 1.18
C GLN A 93 -12.95 1.30 2.05
N PHE A 94 -12.40 0.25 1.47
CA PHE A 94 -11.47 -0.66 2.16
C PHE A 94 -10.09 -0.04 2.25
N ASN A 95 -9.47 -0.14 3.42
CA ASN A 95 -8.05 0.08 3.63
C ASN A 95 -7.30 -1.25 3.71
N ALA A 96 -5.98 -1.21 3.94
CA ALA A 96 -5.15 -2.40 4.03
C ALA A 96 -5.59 -3.37 5.15
N LEU A 97 -6.08 -2.85 6.28
CA LEU A 97 -6.55 -3.66 7.39
C LEU A 97 -7.79 -4.50 7.01
N HIS A 98 -8.73 -3.90 6.29
CA HIS A 98 -9.91 -4.62 5.80
C HIS A 98 -9.51 -5.79 4.90
N HIS A 99 -8.62 -5.56 3.93
CA HIS A 99 -8.12 -6.62 3.05
C HIS A 99 -7.40 -7.74 3.82
N ALA A 100 -6.51 -7.38 4.75
CA ALA A 100 -5.80 -8.36 5.56
C ALA A 100 -6.74 -9.23 6.42
N ALA A 101 -7.76 -8.60 7.02
CA ALA A 101 -8.74 -9.29 7.84
C ALA A 101 -9.65 -10.21 7.02
N PHE A 102 -10.15 -9.74 5.87
CA PHE A 102 -10.93 -10.59 4.96
C PHE A 102 -10.09 -11.74 4.36
N ASN A 103 -8.78 -11.57 4.19
CA ASN A 103 -7.88 -12.66 3.77
C ASN A 103 -7.56 -13.65 4.91
N GLY A 104 -7.96 -13.38 6.14
CA GLY A 104 -7.66 -14.23 7.29
C GLY A 104 -6.19 -14.16 7.75
N SER A 105 -5.43 -13.16 7.30
CA SER A 105 -3.99 -13.06 7.56
C SER A 105 -3.69 -12.37 8.90
N LYS A 106 -3.63 -13.13 9.98
CA LYS A 106 -3.22 -12.62 11.30
C LYS A 106 -1.85 -11.91 11.28
N PRO A 107 -0.79 -12.46 10.65
CA PRO A 107 0.50 -11.78 10.61
C PRO A 107 0.45 -10.40 9.92
N MET A 108 -0.36 -10.26 8.86
CA MET A 108 -0.55 -8.99 8.18
C MET A 108 -1.32 -8.00 9.06
N VAL A 109 -2.39 -8.45 9.71
CA VAL A 109 -3.16 -7.65 10.67
C VAL A 109 -2.27 -7.14 11.80
N ASP A 110 -1.45 -8.01 12.41
CA ASP A 110 -0.53 -7.65 13.48
C ASP A 110 0.47 -6.59 13.04
N TYR A 111 1.04 -6.76 11.84
CA TYR A 111 1.96 -5.79 11.29
C TYR A 111 1.28 -4.43 11.06
N LEU A 112 0.09 -4.41 10.46
CA LEU A 112 -0.66 -3.19 10.21
C LEU A 112 -1.04 -2.46 11.52
N VAL A 113 -1.47 -3.21 12.53
CA VAL A 113 -1.74 -2.64 13.87
C VAL A 113 -0.46 -2.07 14.49
N LYS A 114 0.66 -2.78 14.39
CA LYS A 114 1.96 -2.34 14.91
C LYS A 114 2.44 -1.03 14.28
N ILE A 115 2.21 -0.83 12.98
CA ILE A 115 2.60 0.41 12.28
C ILE A 115 1.58 1.54 12.44
N GLY A 116 0.50 1.33 13.20
CA GLY A 116 -0.45 2.38 13.56
C GLY A 116 -1.56 2.62 12.54
N ILE A 117 -1.97 1.59 11.79
CA ILE A 117 -3.15 1.74 10.91
C ILE A 117 -4.39 2.12 11.74
N ASP A 118 -5.25 2.95 11.17
CA ASP A 118 -6.51 3.34 11.82
C ASP A 118 -7.42 2.12 11.99
N LYS A 119 -7.61 1.70 13.26
CA LYS A 119 -8.47 0.59 13.66
C LYS A 119 -9.95 0.96 13.72
N SER A 120 -10.27 2.24 13.77
CA SER A 120 -11.64 2.75 13.89
C SER A 120 -12.32 2.94 12.54
N LYS A 121 -11.56 2.77 11.44
CA LYS A 121 -12.12 2.94 10.10
C LYS A 121 -13.20 1.89 9.83
N ASN A 122 -14.44 2.35 9.76
CA ASN A 122 -15.59 1.51 9.39
C ASN A 122 -15.71 1.32 7.87
N LEU A 123 -16.38 0.26 7.48
CA LEU A 123 -16.79 0.01 6.10
C LEU A 123 -17.97 0.91 5.72
N LYS A 124 -18.38 0.84 4.47
CA LYS A 124 -19.57 1.54 3.99
C LYS A 124 -20.80 1.16 4.83
N GLY A 125 -21.64 2.14 5.17
CA GLY A 125 -22.80 1.93 6.03
C GLY A 125 -22.46 1.91 7.53
N ASP A 126 -21.31 2.45 7.91
CA ASP A 126 -20.86 2.55 9.32
C ASP A 126 -20.73 1.18 10.01
N VAL A 127 -20.29 0.18 9.26
CA VAL A 127 -20.15 -1.19 9.76
C VAL A 127 -18.70 -1.44 10.17
N SER A 128 -18.48 -1.90 11.42
CA SER A 128 -17.15 -2.30 11.86
C SER A 128 -16.64 -3.54 11.11
N ILE A 129 -15.31 -3.65 10.96
CA ILE A 129 -14.70 -4.83 10.34
C ILE A 129 -15.06 -6.12 11.10
N VAL A 130 -15.19 -6.06 12.43
CA VAL A 130 -15.58 -7.21 13.26
C VAL A 130 -16.97 -7.69 12.88
N ARG A 131 -17.93 -6.76 12.75
CA ARG A 131 -19.30 -7.08 12.35
C ARG A 131 -19.35 -7.68 10.95
N ALA A 132 -18.64 -7.06 10.00
CA ALA A 132 -18.59 -7.53 8.62
C ALA A 132 -18.05 -8.97 8.52
N LEU A 133 -17.00 -9.28 9.27
CA LEU A 133 -16.42 -10.63 9.30
C LEU A 133 -17.38 -11.68 9.90
N LYS A 134 -18.11 -11.32 10.95
CA LYS A 134 -19.15 -12.20 11.52
C LYS A 134 -20.26 -12.51 10.51
N GLU A 135 -20.73 -11.47 9.82
CA GLU A 135 -21.79 -11.65 8.80
C GLU A 135 -21.31 -12.45 7.59
N ASP A 136 -20.00 -12.41 7.28
CA ASP A 136 -19.36 -13.21 6.24
C ASP A 136 -18.95 -14.63 6.71
N GLY A 137 -19.28 -15.00 7.98
CA GLY A 137 -18.96 -16.32 8.55
C GLY A 137 -17.47 -16.51 8.85
N ARG A 138 -16.72 -15.42 9.02
CA ARG A 138 -15.28 -15.45 9.35
C ARG A 138 -15.05 -15.29 10.85
N ASP A 139 -15.69 -16.13 11.65
CA ASP A 139 -15.70 -16.04 13.11
C ASP A 139 -14.29 -16.05 13.71
N ASN A 140 -13.41 -16.92 13.22
CA ASN A 140 -12.01 -17.00 13.70
C ASN A 140 -11.25 -15.68 13.61
N MET A 141 -11.47 -14.88 12.55
CA MET A 141 -10.81 -13.58 12.40
C MET A 141 -11.54 -12.51 13.20
N SER A 142 -12.86 -12.53 13.27
CA SER A 142 -13.63 -11.59 14.09
C SER A 142 -13.28 -11.72 15.57
N GLU A 143 -13.20 -12.95 16.10
CA GLU A 143 -12.76 -13.23 17.47
C GLU A 143 -11.32 -12.78 17.71
N TYR A 144 -10.43 -13.04 16.73
CA TYR A 144 -9.06 -12.57 16.80
C TYR A 144 -8.99 -11.03 16.91
N LEU A 145 -9.71 -10.31 16.05
CA LEU A 145 -9.74 -8.84 16.10
C LEU A 145 -10.27 -8.33 17.46
N LEU A 146 -11.34 -8.94 17.99
CA LEU A 146 -11.85 -8.61 19.33
C LEU A 146 -10.77 -8.80 20.40
N SER A 147 -10.00 -9.89 20.33
CA SER A 147 -8.94 -10.21 21.30
C SER A 147 -7.80 -9.18 21.32
N ILE A 148 -7.56 -8.49 20.20
CA ILE A 148 -6.53 -7.43 20.08
C ILE A 148 -7.11 -6.02 20.15
N GLY A 149 -8.33 -5.89 20.67
CA GLY A 149 -8.96 -4.63 21.06
C GLY A 149 -9.73 -3.90 19.96
N PHE A 150 -10.13 -4.58 18.89
CA PHE A 150 -11.14 -4.06 17.99
C PHE A 150 -12.53 -4.16 18.62
N LYS A 151 -13.46 -3.35 18.14
CA LYS A 151 -14.82 -3.32 18.67
C LYS A 151 -15.83 -3.75 17.62
N ASP A 152 -16.90 -4.41 18.09
CA ASP A 152 -18.08 -4.73 17.29
C ASP A 152 -19.08 -3.59 17.43
N GLU A 153 -18.84 -2.51 16.67
CA GLU A 153 -19.61 -1.27 16.71
C GLU A 153 -20.28 -1.02 15.34
N GLY A 154 -21.16 -0.04 15.29
CA GLY A 154 -21.88 0.36 14.07
C GLY A 154 -23.20 -0.37 13.90
N CYS A 155 -23.59 -0.66 12.68
CA CYS A 155 -24.89 -1.24 12.35
C CYS A 155 -25.30 -2.38 13.30
N GLN A 156 -26.38 -2.18 14.03
CA GLN A 156 -26.94 -3.14 14.99
C GLN A 156 -28.11 -3.96 14.41
N GLN A 157 -28.40 -3.81 13.13
CA GLN A 157 -29.44 -4.57 12.44
C GLN A 157 -28.99 -6.03 12.23
N LYS A 158 -29.94 -6.93 11.99
CA LYS A 158 -29.67 -8.36 11.77
C LYS A 158 -28.80 -8.59 10.53
N LYS A 159 -28.87 -7.70 9.55
CA LYS A 159 -28.05 -7.68 8.34
C LYS A 159 -27.72 -6.23 8.00
N CYS A 160 -26.45 -5.96 7.76
CA CYS A 160 -25.95 -4.59 7.47
C CYS A 160 -25.49 -4.40 6.01
N PHE A 161 -25.54 -5.43 5.18
CA PHE A 161 -25.21 -5.43 3.76
C PHE A 161 -26.34 -6.05 2.92
#